data_24910c8415f7e5b3b7674e07457bc895
#
_entry.id   24910c8415f7e5b3b7674e07457bc895
#
_cell.length_a   1.000
_cell.length_b   1.000
_cell.length_c   1.000
_cell.angle_alpha   90.00
_cell.angle_beta   90.00
_cell.angle_gamma   90.00
#
_symmetry.space_group_name_H-M   'P 1'
#
loop_
_entity.id
_entity.type
_entity.pdbx_description
1 polymer ?
#
loop_
_entity_poly.entity_id
_entity_poly.type
_entity_poly.pdbx_seq_one_letter_code
_entity_poly.pdbx_strand_id
1 'polypeptide(L)'
;MDHWAKIREFTRKEMAGEQFAGTDHLERAYEWCQKIGKGKGADMEILLTAALIHDIGLPIGRQKHYEVGLPKARVFLSELGFKEDKIKRILHVIEAHSRYGGPDPQTLEAEILQDVDAIEYVGAVGLIRGIVRSLHEGSFNGKVEEVPKLIDDLIKRVEGNFYTEEAKRIVKKRITFLKLFLDRLNKELAGEE
;
A
#
# COMPACT_ATOMS: atom_id res chain seq x y z
N MET A 1 10.69 -25.77 3.95
CA MET A 1 9.76 -24.78 3.35
C MET A 1 10.58 -23.55 3.02
N ASP A 2 10.44 -23.00 1.82
CA ASP A 2 11.15 -21.79 1.42
C ASP A 2 10.84 -20.63 2.37
N HIS A 3 11.81 -19.78 2.61
CA HIS A 3 11.72 -18.61 3.50
C HIS A 3 10.53 -17.71 3.12
N TRP A 4 10.37 -17.41 1.84
CA TRP A 4 9.27 -16.62 1.32
C TRP A 4 7.90 -17.29 1.50
N ALA A 5 7.83 -18.61 1.43
CA ALA A 5 6.59 -19.33 1.67
C ALA A 5 6.14 -19.21 3.14
N LYS A 6 7.07 -19.21 4.11
CA LYS A 6 6.76 -18.99 5.53
C LYS A 6 6.25 -17.57 5.78
N ILE A 7 6.85 -16.56 5.14
CA ILE A 7 6.39 -15.16 5.26
C ILE A 7 4.97 -15.04 4.72
N ARG A 8 4.67 -15.57 3.55
CA ARG A 8 3.33 -15.54 2.96
C ARG A 8 2.28 -16.29 3.79
N GLU A 9 2.67 -17.43 4.37
CA GLU A 9 1.78 -18.17 5.28
C GLU A 9 1.45 -17.37 6.53
N PHE A 10 2.45 -16.78 7.18
CA PHE A 10 2.27 -15.88 8.31
C PHE A 10 1.35 -14.71 7.92
N THR A 11 1.65 -14.01 6.84
CA THR A 11 0.83 -12.89 6.35
C THR A 11 -0.62 -13.29 6.12
N ARG A 12 -0.86 -14.42 5.44
CA ARG A 12 -2.22 -14.91 5.19
C ARG A 12 -3.00 -15.17 6.48
N LYS A 13 -2.32 -15.72 7.49
CA LYS A 13 -2.90 -15.96 8.82
C LYS A 13 -3.25 -14.65 9.52
N GLU A 14 -2.31 -13.70 9.56
CA GLU A 14 -2.48 -12.44 10.26
C GLU A 14 -3.50 -11.50 9.58
N MET A 15 -3.61 -11.56 8.27
CA MET A 15 -4.55 -10.77 7.47
C MET A 15 -5.90 -11.47 7.26
N ALA A 16 -6.14 -12.60 7.92
CA ALA A 16 -7.42 -13.30 7.83
C ALA A 16 -8.56 -12.39 8.31
N GLY A 17 -9.51 -12.10 7.42
CA GLY A 17 -10.62 -11.18 7.71
C GLY A 17 -10.43 -9.74 7.25
N GLU A 18 -9.21 -9.33 6.86
CA GLU A 18 -9.02 -8.03 6.19
C GLU A 18 -9.50 -8.11 4.74
N GLN A 19 -10.47 -7.26 4.39
CA GLN A 19 -11.17 -7.34 3.10
C GLN A 19 -10.63 -6.38 2.03
N PHE A 20 -9.98 -5.27 2.43
CA PHE A 20 -9.67 -4.16 1.52
C PHE A 20 -8.18 -3.99 1.25
N ALA A 21 -7.35 -4.29 2.23
CA ALA A 21 -5.89 -4.30 2.11
C ALA A 21 -5.38 -5.72 2.41
N GLY A 22 -6.04 -6.73 1.85
CA GLY A 22 -5.72 -8.13 2.08
C GLY A 22 -4.41 -8.58 1.41
N THR A 23 -4.16 -9.88 1.45
CA THR A 23 -2.92 -10.48 0.92
C THR A 23 -2.64 -10.13 -0.54
N ASP A 24 -3.68 -9.90 -1.35
CA ASP A 24 -3.53 -9.47 -2.76
C ASP A 24 -2.88 -8.10 -2.90
N HIS A 25 -3.14 -7.18 -1.97
CA HIS A 25 -2.46 -5.89 -1.91
C HIS A 25 -0.97 -6.08 -1.59
N LEU A 26 -0.67 -6.89 -0.59
CA LEU A 26 0.70 -7.16 -0.17
C LEU A 26 1.54 -7.85 -1.26
N GLU A 27 0.94 -8.77 -2.01
CA GLU A 27 1.61 -9.39 -3.17
C GLU A 27 1.85 -8.38 -4.29
N ARG A 28 0.92 -7.47 -4.57
CA ARG A 28 1.17 -6.38 -5.53
C ARG A 28 2.26 -5.42 -5.04
N ALA A 29 2.27 -5.09 -3.74
CA ALA A 29 3.34 -4.30 -3.14
C ALA A 29 4.71 -5.00 -3.27
N TYR A 30 4.77 -6.30 -3.00
CA TYR A 30 5.97 -7.12 -3.21
C TYR A 30 6.47 -7.03 -4.66
N GLU A 31 5.60 -7.21 -5.64
CA GLU A 31 5.94 -7.14 -7.07
C GLU A 31 6.45 -5.74 -7.48
N TRP A 32 5.82 -4.69 -6.98
CA TRP A 32 6.27 -3.32 -7.24
C TRP A 32 7.60 -3.01 -6.56
N CYS A 33 7.78 -3.42 -5.30
CA CYS A 33 9.04 -3.28 -4.59
C CYS A 33 10.17 -4.02 -5.30
N GLN A 34 9.90 -5.22 -5.83
CA GLN A 34 10.88 -5.97 -6.62
C GLN A 34 11.29 -5.22 -7.89
N LYS A 35 10.32 -4.63 -8.61
CA LYS A 35 10.58 -3.88 -9.83
C LYS A 35 11.32 -2.57 -9.59
N ILE A 36 10.94 -1.83 -8.56
CA ILE A 36 11.52 -0.51 -8.25
C ILE A 36 12.87 -0.66 -7.53
N GLY A 37 12.98 -1.58 -6.57
CA GLY A 37 14.20 -1.77 -5.77
C GLY A 37 15.36 -2.42 -6.53
N LYS A 38 15.05 -3.21 -7.56
CA LYS A 38 16.07 -3.89 -8.36
C LYS A 38 16.98 -2.89 -9.06
N GLY A 39 18.29 -2.99 -8.80
CA GLY A 39 19.30 -2.10 -9.41
C GLY A 39 19.48 -0.74 -8.72
N LYS A 40 18.73 -0.45 -7.64
CA LYS A 40 18.90 0.79 -6.86
C LYS A 40 19.80 0.66 -5.62
N GLY A 41 20.30 -0.54 -5.33
CA GLY A 41 21.13 -0.78 -4.16
C GLY A 41 20.34 -1.03 -2.86
N ALA A 42 19.02 -1.22 -2.95
CA ALA A 42 18.20 -1.61 -1.80
C ALA A 42 18.55 -3.04 -1.34
N ASP A 43 18.51 -3.27 -0.03
CA ASP A 43 18.53 -4.63 0.52
C ASP A 43 17.19 -5.30 0.21
N MET A 44 17.19 -6.13 -0.85
CA MET A 44 15.97 -6.75 -1.36
C MET A 44 15.33 -7.71 -0.35
N GLU A 45 16.09 -8.31 0.55
CA GLU A 45 15.51 -9.17 1.59
C GLU A 45 14.73 -8.33 2.62
N ILE A 46 15.25 -7.17 3.01
CA ILE A 46 14.55 -6.23 3.90
C ILE A 46 13.29 -5.68 3.21
N LEU A 47 13.45 -5.13 2.01
CA LEU A 47 12.37 -4.49 1.27
C LEU A 47 11.20 -5.44 1.01
N LEU A 48 11.50 -6.63 0.47
CA LEU A 48 10.47 -7.59 0.09
C LEU A 48 9.80 -8.26 1.31
N THR A 49 10.56 -8.48 2.39
CA THR A 49 9.98 -8.94 3.65
C THR A 49 9.01 -7.91 4.21
N ALA A 50 9.44 -6.64 4.28
CA ALA A 50 8.56 -5.56 4.74
C ALA A 50 7.32 -5.43 3.85
N ALA A 51 7.46 -5.48 2.53
CA ALA A 51 6.34 -5.40 1.60
C ALA A 51 5.26 -6.48 1.84
N LEU A 52 5.66 -7.70 2.22
CA LEU A 52 4.71 -8.77 2.50
C LEU A 52 4.01 -8.66 3.85
N ILE A 53 4.57 -7.92 4.83
CA ILE A 53 4.03 -7.90 6.20
C ILE A 53 3.71 -6.49 6.72
N HIS A 54 3.79 -5.43 5.88
CA HIS A 54 3.64 -4.05 6.37
C HIS A 54 2.27 -3.76 7.00
N ASP A 55 1.23 -4.41 6.52
CA ASP A 55 -0.16 -4.16 6.90
C ASP A 55 -0.73 -5.16 7.92
N ILE A 56 0.08 -6.05 8.51
CA ILE A 56 -0.41 -7.03 9.50
C ILE A 56 -1.01 -6.39 10.76
N GLY A 57 -0.83 -5.10 10.95
CA GLY A 57 -1.48 -4.33 12.00
C GLY A 57 -2.94 -3.94 11.70
N LEU A 58 -3.40 -3.99 10.44
CA LEU A 58 -4.75 -3.55 10.05
C LEU A 58 -5.88 -4.28 10.80
N PRO A 59 -5.84 -5.61 10.96
CA PRO A 59 -6.85 -6.32 11.74
C PRO A 59 -6.83 -5.99 13.23
N ILE A 60 -5.73 -5.44 13.75
CA ILE A 60 -5.55 -5.07 15.16
C ILE A 60 -6.05 -3.63 15.40
N GLY A 61 -5.66 -2.70 14.54
CA GLY A 61 -6.01 -1.29 14.69
C GLY A 61 -5.67 -0.47 13.45
N ARG A 62 -6.69 -0.11 12.69
CA ARG A 62 -6.53 0.55 11.40
C ARG A 62 -5.82 1.91 11.46
N GLN A 63 -6.09 2.70 12.49
CA GLN A 63 -5.53 4.06 12.61
C GLN A 63 -4.01 4.08 12.76
N LYS A 64 -3.45 3.08 13.48
CA LYS A 64 -2.03 2.96 13.76
C LYS A 64 -1.48 1.60 13.33
N HIS A 65 -2.00 1.06 12.21
CA HIS A 65 -1.61 -0.25 11.71
C HIS A 65 -0.09 -0.40 11.53
N TYR A 66 0.58 0.67 11.12
CA TYR A 66 2.03 0.74 10.96
C TYR A 66 2.81 0.55 12.28
N GLU A 67 2.17 0.81 13.43
CA GLU A 67 2.77 0.69 14.77
C GLU A 67 2.33 -0.60 15.48
N VAL A 68 1.03 -0.87 15.51
CA VAL A 68 0.45 -1.97 16.31
C VAL A 68 0.83 -3.36 15.80
N GLY A 69 1.25 -3.49 14.55
CA GLY A 69 1.76 -4.73 13.97
C GLY A 69 3.21 -5.06 14.31
N LEU A 70 4.02 -4.07 14.74
CA LEU A 70 5.46 -4.23 14.94
C LEU A 70 5.85 -5.32 15.96
N PRO A 71 5.20 -5.43 17.14
CA PRO A 71 5.56 -6.48 18.10
C PRO A 71 5.40 -7.88 17.51
N LYS A 72 4.33 -8.10 16.76
CA LYS A 72 4.05 -9.40 16.13
C LYS A 72 5.03 -9.69 14.99
N ALA A 73 5.33 -8.68 14.16
CA ALA A 73 6.37 -8.78 13.13
C ALA A 73 7.74 -9.15 13.73
N ARG A 74 8.14 -8.50 14.83
CA ARG A 74 9.41 -8.77 15.52
C ARG A 74 9.52 -10.22 15.96
N VAL A 75 8.50 -10.74 16.63
CA VAL A 75 8.49 -12.14 17.10
C VAL A 75 8.66 -13.10 15.92
N PHE A 76 7.84 -12.92 14.89
CA PHE A 76 7.89 -13.75 13.69
C PHE A 76 9.25 -13.71 12.98
N LEU A 77 9.84 -12.53 12.81
CA LEU A 77 11.15 -12.37 12.17
C LEU A 77 12.26 -13.03 13.00
N SER A 78 12.18 -12.95 14.33
CA SER A 78 13.12 -13.66 15.22
C SER A 78 13.00 -15.17 15.11
N GLU A 79 11.77 -15.71 15.06
CA GLU A 79 11.51 -17.13 14.85
C GLU A 79 12.00 -17.64 13.48
N LEU A 80 11.98 -16.78 12.46
CA LEU A 80 12.56 -17.07 11.15
C LEU A 80 14.10 -17.04 11.14
N GLY A 81 14.73 -16.57 12.22
CA GLY A 81 16.19 -16.52 12.35
C GLY A 81 16.86 -15.28 11.77
N PHE A 82 16.10 -14.20 11.54
CA PHE A 82 16.72 -12.91 11.18
C PHE A 82 17.57 -12.38 12.32
N LYS A 83 18.73 -11.79 11.98
CA LYS A 83 19.58 -11.09 12.94
C LYS A 83 18.90 -9.80 13.43
N GLU A 84 19.15 -9.41 14.68
CA GLU A 84 18.50 -8.25 15.32
C GLU A 84 18.64 -6.94 14.51
N ASP A 85 19.82 -6.71 13.90
CA ASP A 85 20.01 -5.51 13.07
C ASP A 85 19.10 -5.51 11.84
N LYS A 86 18.91 -6.67 11.22
CA LYS A 86 18.01 -6.80 10.06
C LYS A 86 16.56 -6.68 10.48
N ILE A 87 16.17 -7.23 11.63
CA ILE A 87 14.85 -7.05 12.22
C ILE A 87 14.55 -5.57 12.42
N LYS A 88 15.44 -4.83 13.05
CA LYS A 88 15.28 -3.38 13.27
C LYS A 88 15.05 -2.62 11.96
N ARG A 89 15.81 -2.93 10.93
CA ARG A 89 15.67 -2.31 9.60
C ARG A 89 14.33 -2.66 8.96
N ILE A 90 13.89 -3.92 9.01
CA ILE A 90 12.57 -4.34 8.50
C ILE A 90 11.45 -3.63 9.24
N LEU A 91 11.51 -3.57 10.57
CA LEU A 91 10.51 -2.89 11.38
C LEU A 91 10.42 -1.40 11.08
N HIS A 92 11.57 -0.72 10.87
CA HIS A 92 11.57 0.68 10.43
C HIS A 92 10.85 0.85 9.08
N VAL A 93 11.10 -0.03 8.11
CA VAL A 93 10.42 0.01 6.81
C VAL A 93 8.91 -0.18 6.96
N ILE A 94 8.47 -1.10 7.85
CA ILE A 94 7.06 -1.30 8.16
C ILE A 94 6.46 -0.06 8.82
N GLU A 95 7.13 0.50 9.82
CA GLU A 95 6.64 1.66 10.55
C GLU A 95 6.52 2.91 9.65
N ALA A 96 7.49 3.11 8.76
CA ALA A 96 7.57 4.29 7.90
C ALA A 96 6.77 4.17 6.58
N HIS A 97 6.12 3.02 6.29
CA HIS A 97 5.40 2.87 5.01
C HIS A 97 4.19 3.80 4.88
N SER A 98 3.55 4.13 6.01
CA SER A 98 2.33 4.94 5.99
C SER A 98 2.64 6.43 5.93
N ARG A 99 2.22 7.10 4.87
CA ARG A 99 2.27 8.57 4.73
C ARG A 99 1.37 9.30 5.74
N TYR A 100 0.45 8.58 6.39
CA TYR A 100 -0.59 9.14 7.25
C TYR A 100 -0.34 8.76 8.71
N GLY A 101 0.68 9.39 9.31
CA GLY A 101 0.98 9.29 10.73
C GLY A 101 2.18 8.41 11.08
N GLY A 102 2.77 7.67 10.13
CA GLY A 102 4.06 7.00 10.32
C GLY A 102 5.23 8.00 10.39
N PRO A 103 6.41 7.57 10.87
CA PRO A 103 7.60 8.38 10.83
C PRO A 103 8.10 8.57 9.39
N ASP A 104 8.93 9.60 9.18
CA ASP A 104 9.60 9.78 7.90
C ASP A 104 10.53 8.61 7.58
N PRO A 105 10.55 8.12 6.32
CA PRO A 105 11.45 7.05 5.92
C PRO A 105 12.90 7.50 5.97
N GLN A 106 13.76 6.69 6.61
CA GLN A 106 15.18 6.98 6.80
C GLN A 106 16.09 6.06 5.96
N THR A 107 15.51 5.16 5.19
CA THR A 107 16.25 4.22 4.34
C THR A 107 15.61 4.12 2.96
N LEU A 108 16.42 3.73 1.97
CA LEU A 108 15.93 3.54 0.61
C LEU A 108 14.78 2.51 0.54
N GLU A 109 14.83 1.46 1.35
CA GLU A 109 13.78 0.46 1.43
C GLU A 109 12.46 1.07 1.95
N ALA A 110 12.54 1.95 2.96
CA ALA A 110 11.37 2.64 3.51
C ALA A 110 10.78 3.64 2.52
N GLU A 111 11.61 4.40 1.82
CA GLU A 111 11.20 5.29 0.73
C GLU A 111 10.47 4.53 -0.37
N ILE A 112 11.04 3.39 -0.81
CA ILE A 112 10.43 2.57 -1.87
C ILE A 112 9.09 2.01 -1.42
N LEU A 113 8.99 1.43 -0.21
CA LEU A 113 7.73 0.84 0.24
C LEU A 113 6.65 1.90 0.44
N GLN A 114 6.98 3.08 0.98
CA GLN A 114 6.04 4.18 1.12
C GLN A 114 5.52 4.68 -0.24
N ASP A 115 6.40 4.76 -1.24
CA ASP A 115 6.02 5.09 -2.61
C ASP A 115 5.10 4.03 -3.22
N VAL A 116 5.43 2.76 -3.02
CA VAL A 116 4.67 1.62 -3.55
C VAL A 116 3.27 1.55 -2.94
N ASP A 117 3.14 1.74 -1.63
CA ASP A 117 1.82 1.78 -0.98
C ASP A 117 0.98 2.93 -1.53
N ALA A 118 1.56 4.12 -1.69
CA ALA A 118 0.88 5.27 -2.27
C ALA A 118 0.42 5.05 -3.73
N ILE A 119 1.16 4.30 -4.55
CA ILE A 119 0.76 3.93 -5.91
C ILE A 119 -0.59 3.16 -5.91
N GLU A 120 -0.86 2.37 -4.89
CA GLU A 120 -2.07 1.54 -4.80
C GLU A 120 -3.35 2.33 -4.48
N TYR A 121 -3.25 3.64 -4.16
CA TYR A 121 -4.43 4.50 -3.96
C TYR A 121 -5.04 5.02 -5.26
N VAL A 122 -4.33 4.97 -6.39
CA VAL A 122 -4.78 5.55 -7.67
C VAL A 122 -4.72 4.55 -8.83
N GLY A 123 -5.35 4.92 -9.93
CA GLY A 123 -5.53 4.06 -11.09
C GLY A 123 -6.76 3.15 -10.95
N ALA A 124 -6.93 2.19 -11.85
CA ALA A 124 -8.10 1.31 -11.86
C ALA A 124 -8.24 0.50 -10.55
N VAL A 125 -7.15 -0.07 -10.06
CA VAL A 125 -7.15 -0.84 -8.79
C VAL A 125 -7.49 0.08 -7.62
N GLY A 126 -6.87 1.24 -7.51
CA GLY A 126 -7.11 2.21 -6.44
C GLY A 126 -8.56 2.71 -6.44
N LEU A 127 -9.14 2.99 -7.62
CA LEU A 127 -10.53 3.40 -7.75
C LEU A 127 -11.49 2.33 -7.22
N ILE A 128 -11.36 1.09 -7.68
CA ILE A 128 -12.24 0.00 -7.26
C ILE A 128 -12.10 -0.26 -5.75
N ARG A 129 -10.86 -0.33 -5.24
CA ARG A 129 -10.62 -0.48 -3.79
C ARG A 129 -11.22 0.68 -3.00
N GLY A 130 -11.07 1.91 -3.49
CA GLY A 130 -11.63 3.11 -2.86
C GLY A 130 -13.16 3.06 -2.78
N ILE A 131 -13.85 2.69 -3.86
CA ILE A 131 -15.31 2.54 -3.90
C ILE A 131 -15.77 1.46 -2.91
N VAL A 132 -15.22 0.25 -3.02
CA VAL A 132 -15.62 -0.91 -2.19
C VAL A 132 -15.39 -0.60 -0.70
N ARG A 133 -14.24 -0.04 -0.37
CA ARG A 133 -13.91 0.34 1.01
C ARG A 133 -14.85 1.42 1.54
N SER A 134 -15.06 2.48 0.79
CA SER A 134 -15.90 3.60 1.21
C SER A 134 -17.37 3.19 1.39
N LEU A 135 -17.87 2.27 0.56
CA LEU A 135 -19.19 1.66 0.75
C LEU A 135 -19.27 0.89 2.07
N HIS A 136 -18.28 0.06 2.35
CA HIS A 136 -18.25 -0.75 3.57
C HIS A 136 -18.11 0.11 4.84
N GLU A 137 -17.28 1.16 4.81
CA GLU A 137 -17.08 2.08 5.92
C GLU A 137 -18.23 3.09 6.08
N GLY A 138 -19.22 3.10 5.18
CA GLY A 138 -20.36 4.02 5.19
C GLY A 138 -20.01 5.47 4.83
N SER A 139 -18.81 5.72 4.34
CA SER A 139 -18.39 7.06 3.88
C SER A 139 -18.80 7.38 2.44
N PHE A 140 -19.29 6.39 1.70
CA PHE A 140 -19.89 6.49 0.38
C PHE A 140 -21.25 5.76 0.38
N ASN A 141 -22.28 6.40 -0.14
CA ASN A 141 -23.66 5.89 -0.10
C ASN A 141 -24.07 5.06 -1.34
N GLY A 142 -23.14 4.85 -2.29
CA GLY A 142 -23.37 4.10 -3.53
C GLY A 142 -23.99 4.91 -4.67
N LYS A 143 -24.25 6.21 -4.50
CA LYS A 143 -24.75 7.05 -5.59
C LYS A 143 -23.65 7.35 -6.59
N VAL A 144 -23.90 7.05 -7.87
CA VAL A 144 -22.92 7.24 -8.94
C VAL A 144 -22.51 8.69 -9.09
N GLU A 145 -23.40 9.63 -8.81
CA GLU A 145 -23.18 11.07 -8.85
C GLU A 145 -22.13 11.56 -7.82
N GLU A 146 -21.82 10.76 -6.80
CA GLU A 146 -20.79 11.08 -5.81
C GLU A 146 -19.41 10.48 -6.16
N VAL A 147 -19.33 9.61 -7.15
CA VAL A 147 -18.06 9.02 -7.60
C VAL A 147 -17.04 10.07 -8.06
N PRO A 148 -17.41 11.17 -8.76
CA PRO A 148 -16.48 12.24 -9.10
C PRO A 148 -15.71 12.77 -7.89
N LYS A 149 -16.40 13.06 -6.78
CA LYS A 149 -15.78 13.51 -5.54
C LYS A 149 -14.84 12.47 -4.95
N LEU A 150 -15.22 11.20 -4.96
CA LEU A 150 -14.37 10.12 -4.49
C LEU A 150 -13.06 10.03 -5.29
N ILE A 151 -13.13 10.19 -6.62
CA ILE A 151 -11.94 10.20 -7.48
C ILE A 151 -11.03 11.38 -7.14
N ASP A 152 -11.59 12.58 -6.95
CA ASP A 152 -10.82 13.76 -6.55
C ASP A 152 -10.12 13.54 -5.20
N ASP A 153 -10.81 12.94 -4.24
CA ASP A 153 -10.25 12.63 -2.92
C ASP A 153 -9.12 11.57 -3.01
N LEU A 154 -9.24 10.58 -3.91
CA LEU A 154 -8.17 9.61 -4.17
C LEU A 154 -6.93 10.28 -4.81
N ILE A 155 -7.15 11.20 -5.77
CA ILE A 155 -6.05 11.94 -6.40
C ILE A 155 -5.34 12.81 -5.36
N LYS A 156 -6.07 13.55 -4.53
CA LYS A 156 -5.51 14.40 -3.46
C LYS A 156 -4.67 13.59 -2.45
N ARG A 157 -5.06 12.36 -2.16
CA ARG A 157 -4.30 11.47 -1.26
C ARG A 157 -2.88 11.21 -1.73
N VAL A 158 -2.64 11.22 -3.04
CA VAL A 158 -1.30 10.95 -3.60
C VAL A 158 -0.59 12.23 -4.06
N GLU A 159 -1.20 13.40 -3.84
CA GLU A 159 -0.50 14.67 -4.03
C GLU A 159 0.62 14.79 -3.00
N GLY A 160 1.83 15.04 -3.47
CA GLY A 160 3.00 15.16 -2.62
C GLY A 160 4.25 14.58 -3.25
N ASN A 161 5.31 14.55 -2.45
CA ASN A 161 6.60 14.08 -2.91
C ASN A 161 6.65 12.54 -2.91
N PHE A 162 7.06 12.00 -4.05
CA PHE A 162 7.52 10.62 -4.17
C PHE A 162 9.04 10.62 -4.14
N TYR A 163 9.63 9.60 -3.56
CA TYR A 163 11.07 9.47 -3.44
C TYR A 163 11.70 8.95 -4.73
N THR A 164 11.02 8.00 -5.39
CA THR A 164 11.55 7.34 -6.59
C THR A 164 10.94 7.89 -7.88
N GLU A 165 11.76 8.06 -8.91
CA GLU A 165 11.31 8.54 -10.22
C GLU A 165 10.33 7.54 -10.88
N GLU A 166 10.50 6.24 -10.61
CA GLU A 166 9.59 5.21 -11.09
C GLU A 166 8.19 5.39 -10.52
N ALA A 167 8.08 5.63 -9.20
CA ALA A 167 6.79 5.87 -8.56
C ALA A 167 6.14 7.14 -9.10
N LYS A 168 6.88 8.25 -9.24
CA LYS A 168 6.40 9.49 -9.86
C LYS A 168 5.77 9.23 -11.22
N ARG A 169 6.49 8.49 -12.08
CA ARG A 169 6.03 8.15 -13.42
C ARG A 169 4.76 7.29 -13.42
N ILE A 170 4.70 6.30 -12.52
CA ILE A 170 3.55 5.39 -12.41
C ILE A 170 2.32 6.16 -11.92
N VAL A 171 2.45 6.93 -10.85
CA VAL A 171 1.36 7.72 -10.27
C VAL A 171 0.83 8.74 -11.28
N LYS A 172 1.71 9.43 -12.01
CA LYS A 172 1.29 10.35 -13.09
C LYS A 172 0.41 9.65 -14.13
N LYS A 173 0.79 8.44 -14.58
CA LYS A 173 -0.02 7.66 -15.53
C LYS A 173 -1.36 7.24 -14.93
N ARG A 174 -1.38 6.81 -13.65
CA ARG A 174 -2.59 6.38 -12.96
C ARG A 174 -3.55 7.55 -12.71
N ILE A 175 -3.04 8.73 -12.36
CA ILE A 175 -3.84 9.97 -12.23
C ILE A 175 -4.40 10.39 -13.60
N THR A 176 -3.60 10.32 -14.67
CA THR A 176 -4.11 10.62 -16.03
C THR A 176 -5.29 9.71 -16.39
N PHE A 177 -5.20 8.42 -16.09
CA PHE A 177 -6.31 7.50 -16.29
C PHE A 177 -7.55 7.92 -15.48
N LEU A 178 -7.40 8.26 -14.21
CA LEU A 178 -8.51 8.68 -13.36
C LEU A 178 -9.18 9.97 -13.89
N LYS A 179 -8.40 10.92 -14.38
CA LYS A 179 -8.93 12.16 -14.99
C LYS A 179 -9.71 11.89 -16.28
N LEU A 180 -9.22 10.98 -17.13
CA LEU A 180 -9.94 10.56 -18.32
C LEU A 180 -11.25 9.82 -17.99
N PHE A 181 -11.20 8.94 -17.00
CA PHE A 181 -12.38 8.24 -16.49
C PHE A 181 -13.40 9.24 -15.92
N LEU A 182 -12.95 10.22 -15.16
CA LEU A 182 -13.79 11.26 -14.58
C LEU A 182 -14.46 12.12 -15.64
N ASP A 183 -13.73 12.54 -16.68
CA ASP A 183 -14.30 13.29 -17.82
C ASP A 183 -15.42 12.48 -18.50
N ARG A 184 -15.15 11.20 -18.76
CA ARG A 184 -16.16 10.32 -19.37
C ARG A 184 -17.36 10.12 -18.46
N LEU A 185 -17.15 9.86 -17.18
CA LEU A 185 -18.22 9.69 -16.21
C LEU A 185 -19.11 10.94 -16.11
N ASN A 186 -18.52 12.14 -16.09
CA ASN A 186 -19.29 13.39 -16.02
C ASN A 186 -20.16 13.58 -17.27
N LYS A 187 -19.68 13.25 -18.46
CA LYS A 187 -20.47 13.31 -19.69
C LYS A 187 -21.66 12.33 -19.64
N GLU A 188 -21.42 11.10 -19.21
CA GLU A 188 -22.48 10.10 -19.09
C GLU A 188 -23.54 10.52 -18.05
N LEU A 189 -23.14 11.09 -16.92
CA LEU A 189 -24.06 11.64 -15.91
C LEU A 189 -24.87 12.83 -16.44
N ALA A 190 -24.31 13.61 -17.37
CA ALA A 190 -25.01 14.71 -18.04
C ALA A 190 -25.89 14.26 -19.22
N GLY A 191 -25.87 12.97 -19.59
CA GLY A 191 -26.56 12.44 -20.77
C GLY A 191 -25.87 12.82 -22.09
N GLU A 192 -24.59 13.11 -22.03
CA GLU A 192 -23.75 13.45 -23.20
C GLU A 192 -22.90 12.23 -23.63
N GLU A 193 -22.59 12.13 -24.94
CA GLU A 193 -21.75 11.06 -25.51
C GLU A 193 -20.25 11.44 -25.54
#